data_2cd020efdf8604a28f3045b69f8d7ff9
#
_entry.id   2cd020efdf8604a28f3045b69f8d7ff9
#
_cell.length_a   1.000
_cell.length_b   1.000
_cell.length_c   1.000
_cell.angle_alpha   90.00
_cell.angle_beta   90.00
_cell.angle_gamma   90.00
#
_symmetry.space_group_name_H-M   'P 1'
#
loop_
_entity.id
_entity.type
_entity.pdbx_description
1 polymer ?
#
loop_
_entity_poly.entity_id
_entity_poly.type
_entity_poly.pdbx_seq_one_letter_code
_entity_poly.pdbx_strand_id
1 'polypeptide(L)'
;MSSVLQEYEAIHRELRSEGFIRSDYPPSSDEVLWNKKVMTMKREELDKLKTFRLKRIVKWAWDHIEFYRKYWKSKGFEPDMIKDWKDVVKIPILRKDELRKDLSANPPFGTIFEPELARRIRFVGATSGSTGLPTFQGWGALEMDYFQEGQARYLWTFAGVKPGRVYANYLNMSGFYSWGPPVVETAMWRCGATAIAGGGETFFSWKNRHMLIFKLWKVDVFATTPWLHRLIGEEAKEQGWETPFKVLLLHGGAAAEKTKKKLFEVHPNAELAINVWGTTDGHMAIEIPGQEGQLVVWEDMEIFDIVDPKTDEPVAEGERGELIATLLNHFTMPLIRYSLGDYVKNEFITDPDPKFGITHMRFAEPIPGRVEWMFSVKGKLLFPIYVEDAVNDVPDTTGMYNVIVYDNEMDKLKIRMETKRATVDSEYDKRAREIIASNLGLNPDDIDIEWIRPGQAVWTGYKLQVFLDQRKKK
;
A
#
# COMPACT_ATOMS: atom_id res chain seq x y z
N MET A 1 13.02 18.02 -30.96
CA MET A 1 12.58 17.51 -29.64
C MET A 1 12.22 18.74 -28.82
N SER A 2 11.05 18.79 -28.18
CA SER A 2 10.66 19.96 -27.38
C SER A 2 11.59 20.14 -26.17
N SER A 3 11.59 21.34 -25.60
CA SER A 3 12.39 21.62 -24.39
C SER A 3 11.95 20.78 -23.20
N VAL A 4 10.63 20.56 -23.06
CA VAL A 4 10.02 19.70 -22.03
C VAL A 4 10.54 18.26 -22.09
N LEU A 5 10.54 17.67 -23.30
CA LEU A 5 11.03 16.31 -23.48
C LEU A 5 12.54 16.20 -23.25
N GLN A 6 13.31 17.22 -23.63
CA GLN A 6 14.76 17.25 -23.37
C GLN A 6 15.05 17.31 -21.86
N GLU A 7 14.33 18.13 -21.12
CA GLU A 7 14.46 18.26 -19.66
C GLU A 7 14.07 16.95 -18.96
N TYR A 8 12.93 16.35 -19.31
CA TYR A 8 12.47 15.06 -18.78
C TYR A 8 13.55 13.95 -18.99
N GLU A 9 14.09 13.84 -20.19
CA GLU A 9 15.12 12.84 -20.49
C GLU A 9 16.46 13.14 -19.80
N ALA A 10 16.78 14.41 -19.57
CA ALA A 10 17.96 14.81 -18.81
C ALA A 10 17.85 14.38 -17.36
N ILE A 11 16.70 14.60 -16.73
CA ILE A 11 16.42 14.14 -15.36
C ILE A 11 16.52 12.61 -15.25
N HIS A 12 15.97 11.88 -16.22
CA HIS A 12 16.05 10.41 -16.23
C HIS A 12 17.49 9.92 -16.31
N ARG A 13 18.32 10.53 -17.18
CA ARG A 13 19.76 10.23 -17.27
C ARG A 13 20.52 10.59 -16.00
N GLU A 14 20.20 11.73 -15.38
CA GLU A 14 20.78 12.15 -14.09
C GLU A 14 20.55 11.10 -13.01
N LEU A 15 19.29 10.66 -12.78
CA LEU A 15 18.95 9.67 -11.76
C LEU A 15 19.72 8.35 -11.94
N ARG A 16 19.95 7.93 -13.19
CA ARG A 16 20.77 6.74 -13.50
C ARG A 16 22.25 6.99 -13.28
N SER A 17 22.79 8.08 -13.80
CA SER A 17 24.22 8.39 -13.71
C SER A 17 24.68 8.68 -12.28
N GLU A 18 23.82 9.24 -11.46
CA GLU A 18 24.05 9.47 -10.04
C GLU A 18 23.79 8.23 -9.17
N GLY A 19 23.31 7.12 -9.76
CA GLY A 19 23.07 5.85 -9.07
C GLY A 19 21.84 5.85 -8.16
N PHE A 20 20.87 6.74 -8.37
CA PHE A 20 19.56 6.65 -7.73
C PHE A 20 18.69 5.56 -8.35
N ILE A 21 18.93 5.24 -9.60
CA ILE A 21 18.42 4.07 -10.30
C ILE A 21 19.62 3.18 -10.63
N ARG A 22 19.61 1.98 -10.10
CA ARG A 22 20.68 1.01 -10.37
C ARG A 22 20.67 0.62 -11.85
N SER A 23 21.83 0.63 -12.49
CA SER A 23 22.00 0.28 -13.91
C SER A 23 22.55 -1.13 -14.13
N ASP A 24 23.26 -1.67 -13.15
CA ASP A 24 23.88 -3.01 -13.14
C ASP A 24 23.00 -3.95 -12.30
N TYR A 25 22.10 -4.67 -12.93
CA TYR A 25 21.22 -5.59 -12.23
C TYR A 25 21.09 -6.94 -12.97
N PRO A 26 20.85 -8.05 -12.23
CA PRO A 26 20.77 -8.10 -10.77
C PRO A 26 22.10 -7.82 -10.09
N PRO A 27 22.11 -7.37 -8.81
CA PRO A 27 23.31 -7.27 -8.01
C PRO A 27 24.03 -8.61 -7.88
N SER A 28 25.29 -8.59 -7.42
CA SER A 28 25.95 -9.82 -7.00
C SER A 28 25.18 -10.48 -5.85
N SER A 29 25.12 -11.81 -5.82
CA SER A 29 24.30 -12.57 -4.86
C SER A 29 24.67 -12.34 -3.39
N ASP A 30 25.90 -11.89 -3.13
CA ASP A 30 26.41 -11.52 -1.81
C ASP A 30 26.03 -10.09 -1.36
N GLU A 31 25.56 -9.25 -2.28
CA GLU A 31 25.04 -7.93 -1.91
C GLU A 31 23.74 -8.08 -1.10
N VAL A 32 23.75 -7.55 0.12
CA VAL A 32 22.57 -7.56 1.01
C VAL A 32 21.58 -6.48 0.60
N LEU A 33 22.06 -5.26 0.39
CA LEU A 33 21.24 -4.11 0.02
C LEU A 33 21.19 -3.95 -1.51
N TRP A 34 19.98 -3.75 -2.04
CA TRP A 34 19.80 -3.46 -3.47
C TRP A 34 20.59 -2.24 -3.95
N ASN A 35 20.52 -1.16 -3.21
CA ASN A 35 21.20 0.10 -3.51
C ASN A 35 21.75 0.70 -2.21
N LYS A 36 22.92 0.22 -1.78
CA LYS A 36 23.54 0.64 -0.54
C LYS A 36 23.72 2.16 -0.45
N LYS A 37 24.18 2.80 -1.55
CA LYS A 37 24.41 4.25 -1.60
C LYS A 37 23.17 5.04 -1.17
N VAL A 38 22.00 4.67 -1.69
CA VAL A 38 20.76 5.41 -1.44
C VAL A 38 20.14 4.97 -0.11
N MET A 39 20.07 3.65 0.13
CA MET A 39 19.39 3.11 1.32
C MET A 39 20.07 3.48 2.65
N THR A 40 21.38 3.79 2.61
CA THR A 40 22.16 4.20 3.80
C THR A 40 22.69 5.63 3.70
N MET A 41 22.04 6.48 2.90
CA MET A 41 22.41 7.89 2.73
C MET A 41 22.26 8.64 4.05
N LYS A 42 23.23 9.48 4.41
CA LYS A 42 23.15 10.27 5.64
C LYS A 42 21.94 11.18 5.67
N ARG A 43 21.35 11.38 6.85
CA ARG A 43 20.16 12.22 7.05
C ARG A 43 20.31 13.62 6.41
N GLU A 44 21.45 14.27 6.63
CA GLU A 44 21.73 15.59 6.07
C GLU A 44 21.72 15.59 4.54
N GLU A 45 22.25 14.54 3.92
CA GLU A 45 22.27 14.38 2.45
C GLU A 45 20.86 14.12 1.91
N LEU A 46 20.06 13.27 2.61
CA LEU A 46 18.66 13.03 2.29
C LEU A 46 17.83 14.32 2.37
N ASP A 47 18.03 15.13 3.39
CA ASP A 47 17.29 16.39 3.55
C ASP A 47 17.64 17.41 2.45
N LYS A 48 18.90 17.50 2.08
CA LYS A 48 19.34 18.30 0.92
C LYS A 48 18.72 17.78 -0.38
N LEU A 49 18.72 16.47 -0.57
CA LEU A 49 18.14 15.83 -1.73
C LEU A 49 16.62 16.05 -1.82
N LYS A 50 15.88 15.88 -0.71
CA LYS A 50 14.44 16.18 -0.65
C LYS A 50 14.16 17.63 -1.01
N THR A 51 14.94 18.55 -0.47
CA THR A 51 14.81 19.99 -0.77
C THR A 51 15.02 20.26 -2.26
N PHE A 52 16.09 19.71 -2.83
CA PHE A 52 16.38 19.87 -4.25
C PHE A 52 15.25 19.31 -5.13
N ARG A 53 14.82 18.10 -4.85
CA ARG A 53 13.79 17.39 -5.65
C ARG A 53 12.40 18.04 -5.49
N LEU A 54 12.04 18.48 -4.27
CA LEU A 54 10.79 19.21 -4.06
C LEU A 54 10.77 20.51 -4.87
N LYS A 55 11.82 21.31 -4.81
CA LYS A 55 11.92 22.52 -5.63
C LYS A 55 11.80 22.23 -7.11
N ARG A 56 12.45 21.15 -7.58
CA ARG A 56 12.41 20.73 -8.99
C ARG A 56 11.01 20.33 -9.44
N ILE A 57 10.32 19.47 -8.69
CA ILE A 57 8.98 19.01 -9.09
C ILE A 57 7.94 20.12 -8.98
N VAL A 58 8.03 21.00 -7.98
CA VAL A 58 7.15 22.17 -7.83
C VAL A 58 7.37 23.16 -8.98
N LYS A 59 8.63 23.44 -9.34
CA LYS A 59 8.94 24.30 -10.49
C LYS A 59 8.45 23.69 -11.79
N TRP A 60 8.71 22.39 -12.01
CA TRP A 60 8.20 21.65 -13.17
C TRP A 60 6.68 21.76 -13.30
N ALA A 61 5.96 21.48 -12.22
CA ALA A 61 4.49 21.55 -12.21
C ALA A 61 3.98 22.96 -12.52
N TRP A 62 4.65 23.99 -12.01
CA TRP A 62 4.29 25.38 -12.31
C TRP A 62 4.56 25.77 -13.76
N ASP A 63 5.70 25.36 -14.31
CA ASP A 63 6.12 25.79 -15.65
C ASP A 63 5.35 25.02 -16.75
N HIS A 64 5.09 23.72 -16.53
CA HIS A 64 4.59 22.82 -17.59
C HIS A 64 3.15 22.36 -17.38
N ILE A 65 2.64 22.30 -16.17
CA ILE A 65 1.32 21.71 -15.89
C ILE A 65 0.27 22.82 -15.65
N GLU A 66 -0.69 22.92 -16.58
CA GLU A 66 -1.72 23.96 -16.53
C GLU A 66 -2.55 23.89 -15.25
N PHE A 67 -2.93 22.68 -14.81
CA PHE A 67 -3.68 22.42 -13.60
C PHE A 67 -3.03 23.09 -12.38
N TYR A 68 -1.75 22.78 -12.12
CA TYR A 68 -1.05 23.30 -10.92
C TYR A 68 -0.89 24.81 -10.97
N ARG A 69 -0.55 25.38 -12.12
CA ARG A 69 -0.41 26.83 -12.25
C ARG A 69 -1.70 27.58 -11.92
N LYS A 70 -2.87 27.05 -12.38
CA LYS A 70 -4.18 27.65 -12.06
C LYS A 70 -4.57 27.41 -10.61
N TYR A 71 -4.44 26.17 -10.14
CA TYR A 71 -4.84 25.76 -8.80
C TYR A 71 -4.04 26.52 -7.73
N TRP A 72 -2.73 26.53 -7.84
CA TRP A 72 -1.87 27.20 -6.87
C TRP A 72 -2.05 28.72 -6.86
N LYS A 73 -2.14 29.37 -8.02
CA LYS A 73 -2.47 30.82 -8.09
C LYS A 73 -3.79 31.13 -7.39
N SER A 74 -4.81 30.31 -7.54
CA SER A 74 -6.10 30.52 -6.88
C SER A 74 -6.04 30.40 -5.36
N LYS A 75 -5.00 29.73 -4.83
CA LYS A 75 -4.73 29.55 -3.40
C LYS A 75 -3.60 30.46 -2.87
N GLY A 76 -3.04 31.33 -3.70
CA GLY A 76 -1.98 32.26 -3.30
C GLY A 76 -0.61 31.61 -3.09
N PHE A 77 -0.38 30.42 -3.67
CA PHE A 77 0.91 29.74 -3.58
C PHE A 77 1.76 30.00 -4.83
N GLU A 78 3.05 30.22 -4.62
CA GLU A 78 4.07 30.35 -5.66
C GLU A 78 5.30 29.49 -5.34
N PRO A 79 6.01 28.97 -6.34
CA PRO A 79 7.14 28.05 -6.17
C PRO A 79 8.28 28.56 -5.30
N ASP A 80 8.52 29.87 -5.30
CA ASP A 80 9.59 30.50 -4.53
C ASP A 80 9.34 30.53 -3.02
N MET A 81 8.13 30.19 -2.58
CA MET A 81 7.79 29.96 -1.17
C MET A 81 8.49 28.72 -0.59
N ILE A 82 8.96 27.78 -1.45
CA ILE A 82 9.68 26.57 -1.05
C ILE A 82 11.15 26.89 -0.88
N LYS A 83 11.63 26.97 0.35
CA LYS A 83 13.06 27.16 0.68
C LYS A 83 13.71 25.87 1.11
N ASP A 84 12.97 25.03 1.83
CA ASP A 84 13.38 23.72 2.38
C ASP A 84 12.30 22.68 2.13
N TRP A 85 12.63 21.38 2.24
CA TRP A 85 11.67 20.29 2.04
C TRP A 85 10.49 20.32 3.03
N LYS A 86 10.70 20.87 4.23
CA LYS A 86 9.65 21.05 5.25
C LYS A 86 8.58 22.06 4.83
N ASP A 87 8.91 22.94 3.89
CA ASP A 87 7.97 23.90 3.33
C ASP A 87 6.89 23.21 2.46
N VAL A 88 6.95 21.91 2.28
CA VAL A 88 5.89 21.13 1.60
C VAL A 88 4.50 21.45 2.16
N VAL A 89 4.39 21.70 3.46
CA VAL A 89 3.14 22.06 4.15
C VAL A 89 2.52 23.38 3.66
N LYS A 90 3.29 24.24 2.97
CA LYS A 90 2.79 25.50 2.38
C LYS A 90 2.06 25.27 1.06
N ILE A 91 2.30 24.13 0.40
CA ILE A 91 1.66 23.79 -0.87
C ILE A 91 0.18 23.48 -0.61
N PRO A 92 -0.76 24.01 -1.39
CA PRO A 92 -2.18 23.64 -1.25
C PRO A 92 -2.40 22.14 -1.45
N ILE A 93 -3.17 21.51 -0.57
CA ILE A 93 -3.47 20.09 -0.66
C ILE A 93 -4.30 19.78 -1.90
N LEU A 94 -3.84 18.85 -2.72
CA LEU A 94 -4.62 18.31 -3.84
C LEU A 94 -5.54 17.21 -3.31
N ARG A 95 -6.84 17.51 -3.28
CA ARG A 95 -7.87 16.55 -2.89
C ARG A 95 -8.31 15.71 -4.09
N LYS A 96 -8.77 14.50 -3.81
CA LYS A 96 -9.21 13.54 -4.83
C LYS A 96 -10.36 14.07 -5.69
N ASP A 97 -11.20 14.93 -5.14
CA ASP A 97 -12.33 15.49 -5.87
C ASP A 97 -11.90 16.56 -6.88
N GLU A 98 -10.87 17.37 -6.57
CA GLU A 98 -10.26 18.29 -7.53
C GLU A 98 -9.66 17.53 -8.71
N LEU A 99 -8.92 16.45 -8.43
CA LEU A 99 -8.34 15.58 -9.45
C LEU A 99 -9.44 14.95 -10.33
N ARG A 100 -10.50 14.40 -9.73
CA ARG A 100 -11.62 13.81 -10.46
C ARG A 100 -12.35 14.79 -11.35
N LYS A 101 -12.56 16.02 -10.88
CA LYS A 101 -13.17 17.09 -11.69
C LYS A 101 -12.33 17.40 -12.91
N ASP A 102 -11.02 17.53 -12.75
CA ASP A 102 -10.12 17.78 -13.89
C ASP A 102 -10.10 16.63 -14.89
N LEU A 103 -9.95 15.38 -14.41
CA LEU A 103 -9.98 14.18 -15.25
C LEU A 103 -11.30 14.03 -16.01
N SER A 104 -12.44 14.32 -15.37
CA SER A 104 -13.76 14.21 -16.00
C SER A 104 -13.98 15.28 -17.05
N ALA A 105 -13.44 16.48 -16.84
CA ALA A 105 -13.55 17.59 -17.79
C ALA A 105 -12.60 17.44 -18.98
N ASN A 106 -11.45 16.77 -18.80
CA ASN A 106 -10.38 16.66 -19.78
C ASN A 106 -9.84 15.21 -19.84
N PRO A 107 -10.64 14.22 -20.27
CA PRO A 107 -10.20 12.83 -20.30
C PRO A 107 -9.09 12.59 -21.34
N PRO A 108 -8.20 11.58 -21.16
CA PRO A 108 -8.22 10.63 -20.05
C PRO A 108 -7.43 11.08 -18.81
N PHE A 109 -6.50 12.02 -18.90
CA PHE A 109 -5.52 12.35 -17.87
C PHE A 109 -5.67 13.75 -17.25
N GLY A 110 -6.70 14.52 -17.66
CA GLY A 110 -6.89 15.88 -17.17
C GLY A 110 -5.88 16.89 -17.71
N THR A 111 -5.93 18.11 -17.18
CA THR A 111 -4.91 19.15 -17.39
C THR A 111 -3.74 19.05 -16.39
N ILE A 112 -3.81 18.09 -15.48
CA ILE A 112 -2.72 17.70 -14.55
C ILE A 112 -1.60 16.91 -15.24
N PHE A 113 -1.85 16.44 -16.46
CA PHE A 113 -0.90 15.70 -17.27
C PHE A 113 -0.12 16.62 -18.22
N GLU A 114 1.19 16.33 -18.44
CA GLU A 114 2.02 17.05 -19.42
C GLU A 114 1.86 16.45 -20.82
N PRO A 115 1.14 17.12 -21.75
CA PRO A 115 0.78 16.55 -23.06
C PRO A 115 1.96 16.17 -23.93
N GLU A 116 3.09 16.87 -23.85
CA GLU A 116 4.27 16.57 -24.65
C GLU A 116 4.92 15.23 -24.27
N LEU A 117 4.62 14.75 -23.05
CA LEU A 117 5.07 13.44 -22.55
C LEU A 117 4.12 12.28 -22.91
N ALA A 118 3.00 12.51 -23.61
CA ALA A 118 2.04 11.48 -23.96
C ALA A 118 2.69 10.27 -24.66
N ARG A 119 3.67 10.52 -25.55
CA ARG A 119 4.42 9.46 -26.25
C ARG A 119 5.42 8.72 -25.36
N ARG A 120 5.63 9.18 -24.13
CA ARG A 120 6.53 8.57 -23.15
C ARG A 120 5.81 7.69 -22.14
N ILE A 121 4.48 7.70 -22.11
CA ILE A 121 3.70 6.80 -21.26
C ILE A 121 4.06 5.35 -21.60
N ARG A 122 4.32 4.58 -20.57
CA ARG A 122 4.64 3.15 -20.61
C ARG A 122 3.60 2.30 -19.90
N PHE A 123 2.96 2.90 -18.88
CA PHE A 123 1.96 2.22 -18.08
C PHE A 123 0.82 3.17 -17.75
N VAL A 124 -0.40 2.64 -17.69
CA VAL A 124 -1.58 3.36 -17.23
C VAL A 124 -2.11 2.63 -16.01
N GLY A 125 -2.08 3.31 -14.88
CA GLY A 125 -2.70 2.84 -13.64
C GLY A 125 -4.08 3.48 -13.45
N ALA A 126 -4.94 2.82 -12.68
CA ALA A 126 -6.22 3.39 -12.26
C ALA A 126 -6.58 2.96 -10.84
N THR A 127 -7.29 3.81 -10.11
CA THR A 127 -7.88 3.42 -8.82
C THR A 127 -9.07 2.50 -9.04
N SER A 128 -9.45 1.71 -8.01
CA SER A 128 -10.58 0.77 -8.11
C SER A 128 -11.95 1.40 -8.39
N GLY A 129 -12.06 2.72 -8.22
CA GLY A 129 -13.33 3.42 -8.47
C GLY A 129 -14.46 3.09 -7.49
N SER A 130 -14.16 2.51 -6.33
CA SER A 130 -15.15 2.11 -5.30
C SER A 130 -16.07 3.26 -4.87
N THR A 131 -15.63 4.49 -4.99
CA THR A 131 -16.36 5.71 -4.60
C THR A 131 -16.79 6.58 -5.78
N GLY A 132 -16.69 6.10 -7.02
CA GLY A 132 -17.01 6.83 -8.24
C GLY A 132 -16.19 6.38 -9.45
N LEU A 133 -16.01 7.27 -10.44
CA LEU A 133 -15.15 6.97 -11.58
C LEU A 133 -13.70 6.74 -11.14
N PRO A 134 -13.00 5.75 -11.73
CA PRO A 134 -11.58 5.56 -11.51
C PRO A 134 -10.78 6.82 -11.85
N THR A 135 -9.76 7.12 -11.07
CA THR A 135 -8.76 8.11 -11.46
C THR A 135 -7.64 7.40 -12.22
N PHE A 136 -7.36 7.87 -13.43
CA PHE A 136 -6.30 7.32 -14.27
C PHE A 136 -5.00 8.08 -14.05
N GLN A 137 -3.89 7.36 -14.15
CA GLN A 137 -2.54 7.90 -14.09
C GLN A 137 -1.70 7.39 -15.24
N GLY A 138 -1.04 8.30 -15.93
CA GLY A 138 -0.07 7.99 -16.96
C GLY A 138 1.35 7.98 -16.40
N TRP A 139 2.03 6.85 -16.53
CA TRP A 139 3.41 6.65 -16.05
C TRP A 139 4.37 6.59 -17.22
N GLY A 140 5.29 7.51 -17.26
CA GLY A 140 6.36 7.56 -18.27
C GLY A 140 7.49 6.61 -17.97
N ALA A 141 8.52 6.62 -18.82
CA ALA A 141 9.66 5.73 -18.69
C ALA A 141 10.50 6.03 -17.41
N LEU A 142 10.64 7.30 -17.05
CA LEU A 142 11.35 7.73 -15.86
C LEU A 142 10.64 7.23 -14.60
N GLU A 143 9.33 7.50 -14.52
CA GLU A 143 8.49 7.13 -13.38
C GLU A 143 8.49 5.62 -13.16
N MET A 144 8.30 4.85 -14.23
CA MET A 144 8.33 3.39 -14.18
C MET A 144 9.67 2.86 -13.72
N ASP A 145 10.76 3.39 -14.27
CA ASP A 145 12.12 2.99 -13.92
C ASP A 145 12.42 3.27 -12.43
N TYR A 146 12.00 4.45 -11.97
CA TYR A 146 12.23 4.86 -10.58
C TYR A 146 11.33 4.09 -9.59
N PHE A 147 10.08 3.86 -9.94
CA PHE A 147 9.17 3.03 -9.15
C PHE A 147 9.68 1.59 -9.01
N GLN A 148 10.13 0.99 -10.12
CA GLN A 148 10.72 -0.35 -10.10
C GLN A 148 12.02 -0.40 -9.27
N GLU A 149 12.78 0.69 -9.22
CA GLU A 149 13.92 0.81 -8.31
C GLU A 149 13.48 0.68 -6.84
N GLY A 150 12.43 1.40 -6.44
CA GLY A 150 11.86 1.31 -5.09
C GLY A 150 11.35 -0.09 -4.76
N GLN A 151 10.71 -0.74 -5.72
CA GLN A 151 10.26 -2.14 -5.57
C GLN A 151 11.44 -3.11 -5.44
N ALA A 152 12.47 -2.95 -6.24
CA ALA A 152 13.64 -3.81 -6.19
C ALA A 152 14.38 -3.72 -4.83
N ARG A 153 14.38 -2.54 -4.19
CA ARG A 153 14.97 -2.36 -2.87
C ARG A 153 14.37 -3.32 -1.84
N TYR A 154 13.04 -3.46 -1.77
CA TYR A 154 12.45 -4.37 -0.79
C TYR A 154 12.41 -5.82 -1.27
N LEU A 155 12.13 -6.07 -2.55
CA LEU A 155 12.11 -7.42 -3.10
C LEU A 155 13.46 -8.11 -2.89
N TRP A 156 14.54 -7.44 -3.21
CA TRP A 156 15.90 -7.95 -3.03
C TRP A 156 16.30 -8.02 -1.56
N THR A 157 16.21 -6.89 -0.86
CA THR A 157 16.80 -6.74 0.48
C THR A 157 15.99 -7.44 1.56
N PHE A 158 14.65 -7.34 1.52
CA PHE A 158 13.79 -7.86 2.59
C PHE A 158 13.19 -9.21 2.27
N ALA A 159 12.76 -9.41 1.02
CA ALA A 159 12.08 -10.62 0.61
C ALA A 159 13.01 -11.68 -0.01
N GLY A 160 14.27 -11.33 -0.29
CA GLY A 160 15.23 -12.27 -0.87
C GLY A 160 14.87 -12.75 -2.27
N VAL A 161 14.17 -11.92 -3.06
CA VAL A 161 13.87 -12.18 -4.47
C VAL A 161 15.16 -12.01 -5.26
N LYS A 162 15.80 -13.13 -5.60
CA LYS A 162 17.15 -13.19 -6.20
C LYS A 162 17.20 -14.29 -7.27
N PRO A 163 18.26 -14.36 -8.10
CA PRO A 163 18.48 -15.48 -9.01
C PRO A 163 18.39 -16.83 -8.28
N GLY A 164 17.68 -17.78 -8.88
CA GLY A 164 17.44 -19.12 -8.31
C GLY A 164 16.24 -19.20 -7.35
N ARG A 165 15.59 -18.08 -7.02
CA ARG A 165 14.33 -18.05 -6.26
C ARG A 165 13.12 -17.96 -7.17
N VAL A 166 11.99 -18.50 -6.70
CA VAL A 166 10.70 -18.41 -7.37
C VAL A 166 9.79 -17.42 -6.64
N TYR A 167 9.46 -16.34 -7.30
CA TYR A 167 8.52 -15.32 -6.83
C TYR A 167 7.16 -15.53 -7.50
N ALA A 168 6.08 -15.59 -6.74
CA ALA A 168 4.73 -15.63 -7.30
C ALA A 168 3.93 -14.38 -6.89
N ASN A 169 3.40 -13.69 -7.88
CA ASN A 169 2.57 -12.51 -7.69
C ASN A 169 1.09 -12.84 -7.88
N TYR A 170 0.32 -12.65 -6.82
CA TYR A 170 -1.13 -12.76 -6.79
C TYR A 170 -1.80 -11.45 -6.39
N LEU A 171 -1.14 -10.33 -6.69
CA LEU A 171 -1.82 -9.04 -6.83
C LEU A 171 -2.61 -9.05 -8.13
N ASN A 172 -3.52 -8.08 -8.27
CA ASN A 172 -4.30 -7.96 -9.49
C ASN A 172 -3.38 -7.74 -10.71
N MET A 173 -3.57 -8.53 -11.75
CA MET A 173 -2.81 -8.46 -13.01
C MET A 173 -3.63 -7.87 -14.14
N SER A 174 -4.92 -7.62 -13.91
CA SER A 174 -5.88 -7.09 -14.89
C SER A 174 -6.68 -5.92 -14.30
N GLY A 175 -7.50 -5.26 -15.13
CA GLY A 175 -8.47 -4.27 -14.67
C GLY A 175 -7.90 -2.88 -14.37
N PHE A 176 -6.71 -2.55 -14.88
CA PHE A 176 -6.06 -1.23 -14.85
C PHE A 176 -5.58 -0.74 -13.47
N TYR A 177 -6.14 -1.19 -12.37
CA TYR A 177 -5.90 -0.67 -11.01
C TYR A 177 -4.88 -1.50 -10.23
N SER A 178 -3.83 -1.98 -10.87
CA SER A 178 -2.90 -2.87 -10.19
C SER A 178 -1.44 -2.63 -10.56
N TRP A 179 -0.60 -2.69 -9.55
CA TRP A 179 0.86 -2.74 -9.68
C TRP A 179 1.40 -4.16 -9.92
N GLY A 180 0.54 -5.15 -10.09
CA GLY A 180 0.95 -6.53 -10.35
C GLY A 180 1.96 -6.67 -11.49
N PRO A 181 1.67 -6.16 -12.71
CA PRO A 181 2.61 -6.24 -13.82
C PRO A 181 3.98 -5.61 -13.54
N PRO A 182 4.09 -4.35 -13.06
CA PRO A 182 5.39 -3.74 -12.75
C PRO A 182 6.18 -4.48 -11.67
N VAL A 183 5.50 -5.06 -10.66
CA VAL A 183 6.18 -5.85 -9.61
C VAL A 183 6.75 -7.15 -10.18
N VAL A 184 5.99 -7.84 -11.05
CA VAL A 184 6.47 -9.05 -11.74
C VAL A 184 7.67 -8.72 -12.64
N GLU A 185 7.61 -7.63 -13.39
CA GLU A 185 8.73 -7.17 -14.20
C GLU A 185 9.97 -6.86 -13.35
N THR A 186 9.79 -6.23 -12.19
CA THR A 186 10.87 -5.94 -11.25
C THR A 186 11.52 -7.22 -10.74
N ALA A 187 10.73 -8.21 -10.31
CA ALA A 187 11.24 -9.49 -9.84
C ALA A 187 12.02 -10.23 -10.93
N MET A 188 11.52 -10.22 -12.16
CA MET A 188 12.12 -10.88 -13.33
C MET A 188 13.39 -10.18 -13.82
N TRP A 189 13.22 -8.92 -14.21
CA TRP A 189 14.27 -8.23 -14.97
C TRP A 189 15.30 -7.57 -14.07
N ARG A 190 14.89 -7.00 -12.92
CA ARG A 190 15.83 -6.36 -12.01
C ARG A 190 16.43 -7.33 -11.01
N CYS A 191 15.61 -8.14 -10.35
CA CYS A 191 16.07 -9.08 -9.33
C CYS A 191 16.57 -10.42 -9.90
N GLY A 192 16.29 -10.73 -11.17
CA GLY A 192 16.73 -11.97 -11.82
C GLY A 192 16.07 -13.24 -11.31
N ALA A 193 14.95 -13.14 -10.61
CA ALA A 193 14.21 -14.28 -10.09
C ALA A 193 13.30 -14.92 -11.15
N THR A 194 12.93 -16.18 -10.97
CA THR A 194 11.83 -16.78 -11.72
C THR A 194 10.53 -16.22 -11.19
N ALA A 195 9.72 -15.55 -12.04
CA ALA A 195 8.48 -14.93 -11.60
C ALA A 195 7.24 -15.61 -12.19
N ILE A 196 6.22 -15.83 -11.37
CA ILE A 196 4.92 -16.35 -11.73
C ILE A 196 3.89 -15.22 -11.61
N ALA A 197 3.30 -14.81 -12.74
CA ALA A 197 2.24 -13.83 -12.82
C ALA A 197 0.88 -14.54 -12.68
N GLY A 198 0.48 -14.85 -11.45
CA GLY A 198 -0.72 -15.64 -11.18
C GLY A 198 -2.02 -14.86 -11.27
N GLY A 199 -2.03 -13.63 -10.76
CA GLY A 199 -3.21 -12.78 -10.66
C GLY A 199 -4.23 -13.27 -9.64
N GLY A 200 -4.35 -12.56 -8.51
CA GLY A 200 -5.27 -12.96 -7.42
C GLY A 200 -6.74 -13.00 -7.84
N GLU A 201 -7.13 -12.18 -8.80
CA GLU A 201 -8.48 -12.12 -9.36
C GLU A 201 -8.93 -13.40 -10.06
N THR A 202 -7.99 -14.24 -10.52
CA THR A 202 -8.29 -15.51 -11.18
C THR A 202 -8.32 -16.69 -10.21
N PHE A 203 -7.89 -16.51 -8.97
CA PHE A 203 -7.73 -17.59 -8.00
C PHE A 203 -9.00 -18.41 -7.79
N PHE A 204 -10.13 -17.76 -7.55
CA PHE A 204 -11.39 -18.46 -7.28
C PHE A 204 -11.91 -19.25 -8.48
N SER A 205 -11.70 -18.74 -9.70
CA SER A 205 -12.12 -19.41 -10.94
C SER A 205 -11.25 -20.62 -11.30
N TRP A 206 -9.97 -20.60 -10.88
CA TRP A 206 -8.97 -21.59 -11.27
C TRP A 206 -8.22 -22.19 -10.06
N LYS A 207 -8.86 -22.25 -8.89
CA LYS A 207 -8.26 -22.65 -7.60
C LYS A 207 -7.32 -23.87 -7.71
N ASN A 208 -7.82 -24.99 -8.20
CA ASN A 208 -7.03 -26.22 -8.30
C ASN A 208 -5.78 -26.08 -9.18
N ARG A 209 -5.86 -25.26 -10.22
CA ARG A 209 -4.72 -24.97 -11.11
C ARG A 209 -3.66 -24.16 -10.38
N HIS A 210 -4.08 -23.15 -9.64
CA HIS A 210 -3.16 -22.32 -8.85
C HIS A 210 -2.49 -23.14 -7.75
N MET A 211 -3.24 -23.98 -7.02
CA MET A 211 -2.70 -24.88 -6.00
C MET A 211 -1.66 -25.84 -6.59
N LEU A 212 -1.92 -26.38 -7.79
CA LEU A 212 -0.96 -27.24 -8.51
C LEU A 212 0.33 -26.49 -8.88
N ILE A 213 0.21 -25.24 -9.34
CA ILE A 213 1.36 -24.37 -9.69
C ILE A 213 2.25 -24.17 -8.46
N PHE A 214 1.69 -23.82 -7.29
CA PHE A 214 2.45 -23.64 -6.06
C PHE A 214 3.23 -24.90 -5.67
N LYS A 215 2.59 -26.06 -5.76
CA LYS A 215 3.19 -27.34 -5.43
C LYS A 215 4.34 -27.72 -6.37
N LEU A 216 4.15 -27.52 -7.69
CA LEU A 216 5.13 -27.92 -8.71
C LEU A 216 6.36 -26.99 -8.73
N TRP A 217 6.15 -25.69 -8.62
CA TRP A 217 7.23 -24.69 -8.77
C TRP A 217 7.96 -24.39 -7.46
N LYS A 218 7.52 -24.93 -6.33
CA LYS A 218 8.14 -24.67 -5.00
C LYS A 218 8.38 -23.19 -4.77
N VAL A 219 7.33 -22.39 -4.87
CA VAL A 219 7.38 -20.93 -4.73
C VAL A 219 8.03 -20.54 -3.41
N ASP A 220 9.09 -19.74 -3.46
CA ASP A 220 9.80 -19.24 -2.27
C ASP A 220 9.13 -18.00 -1.67
N VAL A 221 8.81 -17.01 -2.52
CA VAL A 221 8.26 -15.72 -2.12
C VAL A 221 6.89 -15.56 -2.74
N PHE A 222 5.89 -15.37 -1.90
CA PHE A 222 4.51 -15.27 -2.34
C PHE A 222 3.89 -13.92 -1.96
N ALA A 223 3.37 -13.18 -2.94
CA ALA A 223 2.81 -11.85 -2.77
C ALA A 223 1.31 -11.84 -3.06
N THR A 224 0.50 -11.56 -2.04
CA THR A 224 -0.95 -11.37 -2.15
C THR A 224 -1.52 -10.66 -0.91
N THR A 225 -2.85 -10.66 -0.73
CA THR A 225 -3.50 -10.12 0.48
C THR A 225 -3.40 -11.11 1.65
N PRO A 226 -3.41 -10.64 2.92
CA PRO A 226 -3.40 -11.53 4.09
C PRO A 226 -4.51 -12.59 4.05
N TRP A 227 -5.69 -12.21 3.62
CA TRP A 227 -6.85 -13.11 3.54
C TRP A 227 -6.69 -14.20 2.49
N LEU A 228 -6.15 -13.87 1.32
CA LEU A 228 -5.88 -14.88 0.29
C LEU A 228 -4.72 -15.80 0.67
N HIS A 229 -3.70 -15.29 1.38
CA HIS A 229 -2.68 -16.13 2.00
C HIS A 229 -3.33 -17.18 2.92
N ARG A 230 -4.19 -16.73 3.84
CA ARG A 230 -4.86 -17.63 4.77
C ARG A 230 -5.69 -18.69 4.06
N LEU A 231 -6.49 -18.27 3.07
CA LEU A 231 -7.32 -19.20 2.29
C LEU A 231 -6.49 -20.25 1.56
N ILE A 232 -5.36 -19.86 0.96
CA ILE A 232 -4.45 -20.78 0.26
C ILE A 232 -3.80 -21.76 1.23
N GLY A 233 -3.37 -21.29 2.40
CA GLY A 233 -2.78 -22.15 3.43
C GLY A 233 -3.77 -23.18 3.97
N GLU A 234 -4.99 -22.79 4.28
CA GLU A 234 -6.06 -23.69 4.72
C GLU A 234 -6.38 -24.73 3.63
N GLU A 235 -6.50 -24.30 2.37
CA GLU A 235 -6.74 -25.20 1.24
C GLU A 235 -5.62 -26.24 1.06
N ALA A 236 -4.36 -25.81 1.19
CA ALA A 236 -3.22 -26.73 1.11
C ALA A 236 -3.28 -27.78 2.23
N LYS A 237 -3.60 -27.36 3.45
CA LYS A 237 -3.76 -28.22 4.62
C LYS A 237 -4.90 -29.23 4.43
N GLU A 238 -6.05 -28.79 3.90
CA GLU A 238 -7.18 -29.67 3.57
C GLU A 238 -6.83 -30.70 2.49
N GLN A 239 -5.98 -30.34 1.55
CA GLN A 239 -5.46 -31.23 0.52
C GLN A 239 -4.29 -32.11 0.99
N GLY A 240 -3.87 -32.02 2.25
CA GLY A 240 -2.84 -32.86 2.86
C GLY A 240 -1.39 -32.53 2.42
N TRP A 241 -1.09 -31.26 2.11
CA TRP A 241 0.26 -30.82 1.80
C TRP A 241 0.56 -29.42 2.41
N GLU A 242 1.85 -29.12 2.54
CA GLU A 242 2.33 -27.85 3.08
C GLU A 242 2.77 -26.92 1.96
N THR A 243 2.42 -25.64 2.08
CA THR A 243 2.89 -24.63 1.12
C THR A 243 4.40 -24.45 1.22
N PRO A 244 5.11 -24.29 0.08
CA PRO A 244 6.57 -24.16 0.08
C PRO A 244 7.06 -22.75 0.42
N PHE A 245 6.17 -21.79 0.63
CA PHE A 245 6.49 -20.38 0.80
C PHE A 245 7.41 -20.15 1.98
N LYS A 246 8.50 -19.42 1.75
CA LYS A 246 9.45 -18.97 2.76
C LYS A 246 9.16 -17.53 3.22
N VAL A 247 8.70 -16.71 2.29
CA VAL A 247 8.38 -15.30 2.56
C VAL A 247 6.97 -14.98 2.06
N LEU A 248 6.16 -14.42 2.95
CA LEU A 248 4.81 -13.94 2.66
C LEU A 248 4.85 -12.41 2.54
N LEU A 249 4.60 -11.87 1.35
CA LEU A 249 4.43 -10.43 1.13
C LEU A 249 2.94 -10.10 1.20
N LEU A 250 2.58 -9.28 2.18
CA LEU A 250 1.20 -8.96 2.56
C LEU A 250 0.82 -7.60 1.99
N HIS A 251 0.01 -7.60 0.94
CA HIS A 251 -0.41 -6.39 0.23
C HIS A 251 -1.90 -6.13 0.37
N GLY A 252 -2.31 -4.87 0.17
CA GLY A 252 -3.72 -4.49 0.04
C GLY A 252 -4.54 -4.52 1.32
N GLY A 253 -3.91 -4.79 2.43
CA GLY A 253 -4.40 -4.70 3.81
C GLY A 253 -3.23 -4.95 4.73
N ALA A 254 -3.13 -4.20 5.83
CA ALA A 254 -2.13 -4.48 6.86
C ALA A 254 -2.53 -5.75 7.61
N ALA A 255 -1.58 -6.62 7.88
CA ALA A 255 -1.75 -7.74 8.79
C ALA A 255 -1.16 -7.36 10.15
N ALA A 256 -1.99 -7.35 11.17
CA ALA A 256 -1.54 -7.18 12.53
C ALA A 256 -0.86 -8.46 13.04
N GLU A 257 -0.26 -8.39 14.22
CA GLU A 257 0.57 -9.47 14.77
C GLU A 257 -0.18 -10.80 14.88
N LYS A 258 -1.43 -10.78 15.29
CA LYS A 258 -2.25 -12.00 15.41
C LYS A 258 -2.57 -12.61 14.04
N THR A 259 -2.83 -11.76 13.06
CA THR A 259 -3.03 -12.21 11.67
C THR A 259 -1.78 -12.91 11.15
N LYS A 260 -0.58 -12.36 11.37
CA LYS A 260 0.68 -13.00 10.97
C LYS A 260 0.87 -14.35 11.67
N LYS A 261 0.59 -14.46 12.97
CA LYS A 261 0.63 -15.75 13.68
C LYS A 261 -0.25 -16.80 13.03
N LYS A 262 -1.49 -16.40 12.64
CA LYS A 262 -2.40 -17.31 11.92
C LYS A 262 -1.88 -17.69 10.53
N LEU A 263 -1.17 -16.80 9.85
CA LEU A 263 -0.53 -17.12 8.57
C LEU A 263 0.59 -18.17 8.75
N PHE A 264 1.42 -18.07 9.78
CA PHE A 264 2.46 -19.09 10.08
C PHE A 264 1.86 -20.44 10.46
N GLU A 265 0.67 -20.51 11.09
CA GLU A 265 -0.04 -21.76 11.39
C GLU A 265 -0.48 -22.51 10.11
N VAL A 266 -0.77 -21.79 9.03
CA VAL A 266 -1.23 -22.37 7.74
C VAL A 266 -0.12 -22.44 6.69
N HIS A 267 1.00 -21.77 6.92
CA HIS A 267 2.20 -21.79 6.08
C HIS A 267 3.42 -22.21 6.92
N PRO A 268 3.55 -23.49 7.28
CA PRO A 268 4.56 -23.94 8.27
C PRO A 268 6.00 -23.76 7.79
N ASN A 269 6.22 -23.59 6.49
CA ASN A 269 7.54 -23.32 5.92
C ASN A 269 7.88 -21.83 5.84
N ALA A 270 6.95 -20.95 6.21
CA ALA A 270 7.19 -19.51 6.14
C ALA A 270 8.07 -19.02 7.31
N GLU A 271 9.07 -18.26 6.98
CA GLU A 271 10.05 -17.69 7.90
C GLU A 271 9.78 -16.19 8.16
N LEU A 272 9.15 -15.51 7.19
CA LEU A 272 8.87 -14.08 7.21
C LEU A 272 7.47 -13.78 6.68
N ALA A 273 6.80 -12.81 7.30
CA ALA A 273 5.58 -12.18 6.82
C ALA A 273 5.75 -10.67 6.88
N ILE A 274 5.78 -10.02 5.71
CA ILE A 274 6.18 -8.62 5.54
C ILE A 274 4.99 -7.81 5.04
N ASN A 275 4.55 -6.82 5.79
CA ASN A 275 3.55 -5.87 5.32
C ASN A 275 4.14 -4.96 4.24
N VAL A 276 3.41 -4.81 3.14
CA VAL A 276 3.72 -3.88 2.06
C VAL A 276 2.50 -2.98 1.86
N TRP A 277 2.58 -1.78 2.40
CA TRP A 277 1.61 -0.74 2.09
C TRP A 277 1.96 -0.12 0.74
N GLY A 278 0.96 0.12 -0.07
CA GLY A 278 1.12 0.80 -1.34
C GLY A 278 -0.20 1.32 -1.89
N THR A 279 -0.12 2.41 -2.63
CA THR A 279 -1.27 3.02 -3.29
C THR A 279 -1.18 2.83 -4.80
N THR A 280 -2.31 2.93 -5.49
CA THR A 280 -2.34 2.93 -6.96
C THR A 280 -1.57 4.13 -7.54
N ASP A 281 -1.41 5.17 -6.74
CA ASP A 281 -0.72 6.40 -7.10
C ASP A 281 0.82 6.27 -7.04
N GLY A 282 1.36 5.12 -6.57
CA GLY A 282 2.78 4.79 -6.61
C GLY A 282 3.53 5.02 -5.29
N HIS A 283 2.83 5.41 -4.24
CA HIS A 283 3.42 5.49 -2.90
C HIS A 283 3.62 4.10 -2.31
N MET A 284 4.68 3.92 -1.51
CA MET A 284 4.96 2.65 -0.87
C MET A 284 5.65 2.82 0.48
N ALA A 285 5.28 1.94 1.43
CA ALA A 285 6.01 1.77 2.68
C ALA A 285 6.07 0.28 3.03
N ILE A 286 7.22 -0.20 3.47
CA ILE A 286 7.50 -1.62 3.59
C ILE A 286 8.01 -1.92 5.00
N GLU A 287 7.44 -2.94 5.62
CA GLU A 287 7.89 -3.41 6.92
C GLU A 287 9.30 -4.01 6.84
N ILE A 288 10.17 -3.57 7.75
CA ILE A 288 11.51 -4.11 7.85
C ILE A 288 11.48 -5.42 8.64
N PRO A 289 11.98 -6.54 8.09
CA PRO A 289 12.00 -7.82 8.79
C PRO A 289 12.70 -7.77 10.15
N GLY A 290 11.98 -8.13 11.22
CA GLY A 290 12.45 -8.08 12.60
C GLY A 290 12.19 -6.73 13.29
N GLN A 291 11.42 -5.84 12.66
CA GLN A 291 10.93 -4.60 13.25
C GLN A 291 9.42 -4.49 12.98
N GLU A 292 8.65 -5.34 13.68
CA GLU A 292 7.22 -5.48 13.46
C GLU A 292 6.50 -4.13 13.53
N GLY A 293 5.69 -3.87 12.48
CA GLY A 293 4.88 -2.68 12.36
C GLY A 293 5.63 -1.42 11.87
N GLN A 294 6.96 -1.43 11.83
CA GLN A 294 7.72 -0.28 11.33
C GLN A 294 7.85 -0.35 9.80
N LEU A 295 7.26 0.62 9.12
CA LEU A 295 7.23 0.69 7.66
C LEU A 295 8.21 1.73 7.15
N VAL A 296 9.28 1.30 6.48
CA VAL A 296 10.24 2.22 5.84
C VAL A 296 9.64 2.82 4.56
N VAL A 297 9.86 4.11 4.36
CA VAL A 297 9.53 4.84 3.14
C VAL A 297 10.80 5.29 2.44
N TRP A 298 10.76 5.39 1.11
CA TRP A 298 11.93 5.84 0.35
C TRP A 298 11.95 7.37 0.22
N GLU A 299 12.57 8.07 1.19
CA GLU A 299 12.57 9.53 1.25
C GLU A 299 13.26 10.23 0.07
N ASP A 300 14.04 9.50 -0.71
CA ASP A 300 14.53 10.00 -1.98
C ASP A 300 13.45 9.99 -3.08
N MET A 301 12.36 9.28 -2.88
CA MET A 301 11.23 9.16 -3.82
C MET A 301 10.05 10.04 -3.45
N GLU A 302 9.80 10.23 -2.16
CA GLU A 302 8.56 10.85 -1.68
C GLU A 302 8.74 11.60 -0.36
N ILE A 303 7.86 12.57 -0.13
CA ILE A 303 7.72 13.29 1.14
C ILE A 303 6.31 13.06 1.65
N PHE A 304 6.18 12.84 2.97
CA PHE A 304 4.92 12.74 3.67
C PHE A 304 4.73 13.90 4.64
N ASP A 305 3.51 14.39 4.76
CA ASP A 305 3.04 15.23 5.84
C ASP A 305 1.68 14.72 6.35
N ILE A 306 1.33 15.06 7.59
CA ILE A 306 0.12 14.54 8.24
C ILE A 306 -0.70 15.71 8.72
N VAL A 307 -1.98 15.75 8.33
CA VAL A 307 -2.88 16.87 8.60
C VAL A 307 -4.17 16.42 9.28
N ASP A 308 -4.80 17.31 10.01
CA ASP A 308 -6.17 17.11 10.46
C ASP A 308 -7.11 17.10 9.25
N PRO A 309 -7.89 16.04 9.02
CA PRO A 309 -8.73 15.90 7.83
C PRO A 309 -9.89 16.90 7.75
N LYS A 310 -10.15 17.69 8.81
CA LYS A 310 -11.22 18.71 8.87
C LYS A 310 -10.69 20.13 8.63
N THR A 311 -9.47 20.40 9.07
CA THR A 311 -8.90 21.76 9.03
C THR A 311 -7.80 21.93 8.00
N ASP A 312 -7.24 20.83 7.46
CA ASP A 312 -6.07 20.77 6.57
C ASP A 312 -4.76 21.27 7.24
N GLU A 313 -4.78 21.52 8.55
CA GLU A 313 -3.61 21.96 9.31
C GLU A 313 -2.74 20.76 9.73
N PRO A 314 -1.41 20.92 9.76
CA PRO A 314 -0.51 19.90 10.27
C PRO A 314 -0.84 19.50 11.71
N VAL A 315 -0.87 18.20 12.00
CA VAL A 315 -1.06 17.70 13.36
C VAL A 315 0.25 17.66 14.14
N ALA A 316 0.18 17.77 15.45
CA ALA A 316 1.36 17.68 16.32
C ALA A 316 1.96 16.27 16.31
N GLU A 317 3.24 16.15 16.70
CA GLU A 317 3.91 14.87 16.89
C GLU A 317 3.15 14.00 17.89
N GLY A 318 2.96 12.73 17.56
CA GLY A 318 2.19 11.78 18.35
C GLY A 318 0.67 11.80 18.09
N GLU A 319 0.14 12.83 17.45
CA GLU A 319 -1.27 12.89 17.06
C GLU A 319 -1.54 12.12 15.76
N ARG A 320 -2.81 11.83 15.51
CA ARG A 320 -3.24 11.15 14.28
C ARG A 320 -3.89 12.11 13.31
N GLY A 321 -3.64 11.87 12.03
CA GLY A 321 -4.22 12.65 10.94
C GLY A 321 -4.24 11.90 9.63
N GLU A 322 -4.66 12.59 8.59
CA GLU A 322 -4.67 12.10 7.23
C GLU A 322 -3.28 12.21 6.61
N LEU A 323 -2.85 11.15 5.95
CA LEU A 323 -1.58 11.08 5.25
C LEU A 323 -1.65 11.82 3.91
N ILE A 324 -0.80 12.80 3.77
CA ILE A 324 -0.59 13.56 2.54
C ILE A 324 0.78 13.22 1.97
N ALA A 325 0.88 13.07 0.66
CA ALA A 325 2.12 12.65 0.04
C ALA A 325 2.50 13.48 -1.19
N THR A 326 3.79 13.54 -1.46
CA THR A 326 4.37 14.18 -2.65
C THR A 326 5.37 13.23 -3.30
N LEU A 327 5.11 12.80 -4.53
CA LEU A 327 6.07 12.07 -5.35
C LEU A 327 7.09 13.04 -5.94
N LEU A 328 8.37 12.83 -5.66
CA LEU A 328 9.45 13.76 -6.00
C LEU A 328 9.96 13.65 -7.45
N ASN A 329 9.65 12.54 -8.11
CA ASN A 329 10.16 12.26 -9.47
C ASN A 329 9.05 11.73 -10.41
N HIS A 330 7.84 12.27 -10.29
CA HIS A 330 6.72 11.94 -11.16
C HIS A 330 6.33 13.16 -12.01
N PHE A 331 6.94 13.29 -13.18
CA PHE A 331 6.89 14.49 -14.04
C PHE A 331 5.79 14.43 -15.08
N THR A 332 5.35 13.24 -15.50
CA THR A 332 4.27 13.08 -16.51
C THR A 332 2.92 13.54 -15.97
N MET A 333 2.59 13.16 -14.75
CA MET A 333 1.35 13.47 -14.05
C MET A 333 1.63 13.60 -12.56
N PRO A 334 2.28 14.68 -12.13
CA PRO A 334 2.74 14.82 -10.74
C PRO A 334 1.57 14.86 -9.77
N LEU A 335 1.72 14.14 -8.65
CA LEU A 335 0.85 14.25 -7.48
C LEU A 335 1.65 14.92 -6.36
N ILE A 336 1.42 16.22 -6.19
CA ILE A 336 2.12 17.07 -5.24
C ILE A 336 1.18 17.45 -4.11
N ARG A 337 1.58 17.12 -2.88
CA ARG A 337 0.78 17.27 -1.66
C ARG A 337 -0.64 16.71 -1.83
N TYR A 338 -0.69 15.44 -2.27
CA TYR A 338 -1.92 14.73 -2.59
C TYR A 338 -2.46 13.97 -1.38
N SER A 339 -3.77 14.09 -1.15
CA SER A 339 -4.50 13.40 -0.09
C SER A 339 -4.68 11.93 -0.45
N LEU A 340 -4.02 11.05 0.29
CA LEU A 340 -4.13 9.60 0.11
C LEU A 340 -5.40 9.03 0.75
N GLY A 341 -5.88 9.69 1.81
CA GLY A 341 -7.03 9.26 2.59
C GLY A 341 -6.69 8.19 3.65
N ASP A 342 -5.41 7.82 3.80
CA ASP A 342 -4.96 6.93 4.87
C ASP A 342 -4.83 7.71 6.17
N TYR A 343 -5.15 7.07 7.32
CA TYR A 343 -5.12 7.71 8.64
C TYR A 343 -3.98 7.13 9.45
N VAL A 344 -3.03 7.96 9.83
CA VAL A 344 -1.78 7.54 10.45
C VAL A 344 -1.44 8.37 11.69
N LYS A 345 -0.54 7.87 12.51
CA LYS A 345 0.04 8.62 13.61
C LYS A 345 1.23 9.44 13.10
N ASN A 346 1.32 10.70 13.49
CA ASN A 346 2.47 11.57 13.20
C ASN A 346 3.63 11.21 14.13
N GLU A 347 4.22 10.03 13.89
CA GLU A 347 5.36 9.52 14.64
C GLU A 347 6.29 8.76 13.69
N PHE A 348 7.49 9.31 13.50
CA PHE A 348 8.48 8.75 12.60
C PHE A 348 9.77 8.41 13.33
N ILE A 349 10.34 7.25 13.02
CA ILE A 349 11.65 6.82 13.49
C ILE A 349 12.67 7.18 12.43
N THR A 350 13.66 8.00 12.77
CA THR A 350 14.71 8.49 11.86
C THR A 350 16.10 7.91 12.14
N ASP A 351 16.27 7.20 13.25
CA ASP A 351 17.52 6.49 13.53
C ASP A 351 17.75 5.38 12.50
N PRO A 352 19.00 5.08 12.12
CA PRO A 352 19.31 3.98 11.24
C PRO A 352 18.73 2.66 11.77
N ASP A 353 18.14 1.87 10.87
CA ASP A 353 17.64 0.55 11.26
C ASP A 353 18.80 -0.38 11.69
N PRO A 354 18.65 -1.11 12.82
CA PRO A 354 19.76 -1.87 13.40
C PRO A 354 20.18 -3.10 12.58
N LYS A 355 19.35 -3.59 11.67
CA LYS A 355 19.63 -4.82 10.92
C LYS A 355 20.36 -4.54 9.60
N PHE A 356 19.91 -3.54 8.85
CA PHE A 356 20.39 -3.23 7.51
C PHE A 356 21.13 -1.88 7.43
N GLY A 357 21.05 -1.06 8.48
CA GLY A 357 21.64 0.28 8.51
C GLY A 357 20.91 1.28 7.60
N ILE A 358 19.64 1.01 7.27
CA ILE A 358 18.82 1.90 6.43
C ILE A 358 18.50 3.16 7.22
N THR A 359 18.75 4.31 6.60
CA THR A 359 18.63 5.64 7.23
C THR A 359 17.35 6.36 6.87
N HIS A 360 16.57 5.81 5.96
CA HIS A 360 15.25 6.35 5.61
C HIS A 360 14.29 6.25 6.79
N MET A 361 13.40 7.25 6.92
CA MET A 361 12.42 7.27 8.00
C MET A 361 11.46 6.09 7.93
N ARG A 362 10.93 5.72 9.09
CA ARG A 362 9.92 4.67 9.24
C ARG A 362 8.71 5.21 9.96
N PHE A 363 7.51 4.83 9.52
CA PHE A 363 6.34 4.91 10.39
C PHE A 363 6.57 4.04 11.63
N ALA A 364 6.26 4.57 12.82
CA ALA A 364 6.46 3.85 14.06
C ALA A 364 5.44 2.72 14.30
N GLU A 365 4.34 2.73 13.55
CA GLU A 365 3.27 1.74 13.64
C GLU A 365 2.67 1.44 12.26
N PRO A 366 1.95 0.32 12.10
CA PRO A 366 1.23 0.00 10.86
C PRO A 366 0.17 1.05 10.55
N ILE A 367 -0.12 1.22 9.25
CA ILE A 367 -1.20 2.10 8.79
C ILE A 367 -2.55 1.38 9.01
N PRO A 368 -3.41 1.85 9.93
CA PRO A 368 -4.59 1.10 10.36
C PRO A 368 -5.72 1.09 9.33
N GLY A 369 -5.72 2.05 8.40
CA GLY A 369 -6.75 2.15 7.37
C GLY A 369 -7.00 3.58 6.92
N ARG A 370 -8.11 3.78 6.24
CA ARG A 370 -8.47 5.06 5.61
C ARG A 370 -9.41 5.88 6.49
N VAL A 371 -9.31 7.20 6.37
CA VAL A 371 -10.23 8.14 7.06
C VAL A 371 -11.70 7.77 6.82
N GLU A 372 -12.04 7.39 5.58
CA GLU A 372 -13.41 6.99 5.22
C GLU A 372 -13.87 5.65 5.84
N TRP A 373 -12.93 4.84 6.36
CA TRP A 373 -13.21 3.56 7.04
C TRP A 373 -13.32 3.70 8.56
N MET A 374 -13.13 4.90 9.07
CA MET A 374 -13.34 5.18 10.49
C MET A 374 -14.84 5.08 10.84
N PHE A 375 -15.11 4.48 11.97
CA PHE A 375 -16.40 4.47 12.61
C PHE A 375 -16.22 4.41 14.13
N SER A 376 -17.23 4.77 14.89
CA SER A 376 -17.19 4.59 16.33
C SER A 376 -18.33 3.72 16.83
N VAL A 377 -18.08 3.05 17.95
CA VAL A 377 -19.08 2.25 18.67
C VAL A 377 -19.06 2.72 20.12
N LYS A 378 -20.16 3.30 20.59
CA LYS A 378 -20.27 3.86 21.94
C LYS A 378 -19.12 4.82 22.28
N GLY A 379 -18.78 5.71 21.35
CA GLY A 379 -17.71 6.70 21.48
C GLY A 379 -16.29 6.16 21.28
N LYS A 380 -16.14 4.86 21.02
CA LYS A 380 -14.83 4.25 20.75
C LYS A 380 -14.54 4.20 19.27
N LEU A 381 -13.47 4.89 18.84
CA LEU A 381 -13.01 4.91 17.46
C LEU A 381 -12.41 3.57 17.06
N LEU A 382 -12.85 3.00 15.94
CA LEU A 382 -12.45 1.72 15.42
C LEU A 382 -12.08 1.78 13.93
N PHE A 383 -11.23 0.83 13.54
CA PHE A 383 -10.90 0.49 12.16
C PHE A 383 -11.10 -1.02 11.93
N PRO A 384 -11.36 -1.46 10.69
CA PRO A 384 -11.51 -2.88 10.39
C PRO A 384 -10.35 -3.76 10.86
N ILE A 385 -9.11 -3.26 10.81
CA ILE A 385 -7.92 -4.03 11.25
C ILE A 385 -7.97 -4.39 12.75
N TYR A 386 -8.55 -3.53 13.59
CA TYR A 386 -8.69 -3.85 15.03
C TYR A 386 -9.74 -4.95 15.23
N VAL A 387 -10.78 -4.96 14.40
CA VAL A 387 -11.79 -6.02 14.37
C VAL A 387 -11.17 -7.34 13.88
N GLU A 388 -10.25 -7.28 12.90
CA GLU A 388 -9.53 -8.46 12.39
C GLU A 388 -8.77 -9.19 13.51
N ASP A 389 -8.04 -8.45 14.32
CA ASP A 389 -7.32 -9.03 15.45
C ASP A 389 -8.26 -9.71 16.45
N ALA A 390 -9.40 -9.08 16.73
CA ALA A 390 -10.39 -9.65 17.63
C ALA A 390 -11.06 -10.92 17.04
N VAL A 391 -11.37 -10.92 15.75
CA VAL A 391 -11.95 -12.08 15.03
C VAL A 391 -10.96 -13.25 15.01
N ASN A 392 -9.66 -13.00 14.88
CA ASN A 392 -8.63 -14.04 14.86
C ASN A 392 -8.50 -14.81 16.19
N ASP A 393 -8.94 -14.24 17.31
CA ASP A 393 -8.96 -14.91 18.61
C ASP A 393 -10.19 -15.81 18.80
N VAL A 394 -11.22 -15.68 17.98
CA VAL A 394 -12.43 -16.51 18.06
C VAL A 394 -12.13 -17.90 17.47
N PRO A 395 -12.24 -19.00 18.25
CA PRO A 395 -11.96 -20.34 17.76
C PRO A 395 -12.98 -20.78 16.68
N ASP A 396 -12.59 -21.75 15.88
CA ASP A 396 -13.45 -22.36 14.83
C ASP A 396 -13.95 -21.38 13.76
N THR A 397 -13.27 -20.24 13.54
CA THR A 397 -13.52 -19.31 12.44
C THR A 397 -12.57 -19.55 11.28
N THR A 398 -12.95 -19.11 10.07
CA THR A 398 -12.02 -19.05 8.93
C THR A 398 -11.14 -17.82 8.99
N GLY A 399 -11.48 -16.81 9.82
CA GLY A 399 -10.88 -15.48 9.86
C GLY A 399 -11.39 -14.54 8.76
N MET A 400 -12.34 -14.99 7.94
CA MET A 400 -13.00 -14.14 6.97
C MET A 400 -14.19 -13.44 7.64
N TYR A 401 -14.25 -12.13 7.47
CA TYR A 401 -15.26 -11.30 8.11
C TYR A 401 -15.60 -10.06 7.28
N ASN A 402 -16.71 -9.41 7.59
CA ASN A 402 -17.05 -8.10 7.06
C ASN A 402 -17.64 -7.27 8.21
N VAL A 403 -17.14 -6.06 8.42
CA VAL A 403 -17.77 -5.09 9.32
C VAL A 403 -18.83 -4.32 8.55
N ILE A 404 -20.05 -4.30 9.07
CA ILE A 404 -21.16 -3.53 8.50
C ILE A 404 -21.26 -2.20 9.24
N VAL A 405 -20.97 -1.10 8.54
CA VAL A 405 -21.04 0.25 9.09
C VAL A 405 -22.26 0.98 8.53
N TYR A 406 -23.24 1.24 9.38
CA TYR A 406 -24.51 1.86 9.01
C TYR A 406 -24.64 3.32 9.49
N ASP A 407 -23.77 3.75 10.40
CA ASP A 407 -23.59 5.13 10.85
C ASP A 407 -22.13 5.38 11.23
N ASN A 408 -21.74 6.65 11.38
CA ASN A 408 -20.41 7.00 11.88
C ASN A 408 -20.28 6.73 13.39
N GLU A 409 -21.37 6.91 14.15
CA GLU A 409 -21.50 6.52 15.55
C GLU A 409 -22.54 5.41 15.67
N MET A 410 -22.09 4.20 15.97
CA MET A 410 -22.94 3.02 16.04
C MET A 410 -23.26 2.63 17.48
N ASP A 411 -24.48 2.17 17.72
CA ASP A 411 -24.88 1.58 18.99
C ASP A 411 -24.27 0.20 19.22
N LYS A 412 -24.04 -0.55 18.14
CA LYS A 412 -23.46 -1.90 18.15
C LYS A 412 -22.49 -2.09 17.00
N LEU A 413 -21.41 -2.80 17.27
CA LEU A 413 -20.50 -3.31 16.23
C LEU A 413 -21.18 -4.50 15.52
N LYS A 414 -21.47 -4.35 14.23
CA LYS A 414 -22.03 -5.44 13.41
C LYS A 414 -20.95 -6.11 12.60
N ILE A 415 -20.81 -7.42 12.77
CA ILE A 415 -19.81 -8.24 12.09
C ILE A 415 -20.50 -9.44 11.44
N ARG A 416 -20.28 -9.64 10.14
CA ARG A 416 -20.51 -10.93 9.49
C ARG A 416 -19.24 -11.74 9.61
N MET A 417 -19.31 -12.93 10.17
CA MET A 417 -18.12 -13.73 10.47
C MET A 417 -18.31 -15.20 10.06
N GLU A 418 -17.37 -15.72 9.29
CA GLU A 418 -17.40 -17.11 8.87
C GLU A 418 -16.99 -18.06 9.99
N THR A 419 -17.80 -19.09 10.23
CA THR A 419 -17.46 -20.18 11.17
C THR A 419 -17.35 -21.53 10.44
N LYS A 420 -16.40 -22.36 10.90
CA LYS A 420 -16.24 -23.77 10.48
C LYS A 420 -17.24 -24.71 11.15
N ARG A 421 -17.98 -24.22 12.15
CA ARG A 421 -18.99 -25.02 12.87
C ARG A 421 -20.22 -25.22 12.02
N ALA A 422 -20.76 -26.43 12.06
CA ALA A 422 -22.03 -26.76 11.37
C ALA A 422 -23.22 -26.01 11.98
N THR A 423 -23.21 -25.80 13.31
CA THR A 423 -24.22 -25.09 14.08
C THR A 423 -23.56 -24.15 15.08
N VAL A 424 -24.17 -23.01 15.33
CA VAL A 424 -23.78 -22.02 16.34
C VAL A 424 -24.82 -22.08 17.46
N ASP A 425 -24.42 -22.51 18.63
CA ASP A 425 -25.24 -22.45 19.84
C ASP A 425 -25.08 -21.12 20.59
N SER A 426 -25.91 -20.87 21.56
CA SER A 426 -25.90 -19.61 22.34
C SER A 426 -24.66 -19.44 23.21
N GLU A 427 -24.04 -20.54 23.64
CA GLU A 427 -22.81 -20.49 24.46
C GLU A 427 -21.62 -20.06 23.62
N TYR A 428 -21.47 -20.63 22.43
CA TYR A 428 -20.42 -20.23 21.48
C TYR A 428 -20.58 -18.78 21.01
N ASP A 429 -21.80 -18.35 20.67
CA ASP A 429 -22.08 -16.97 20.28
C ASP A 429 -21.71 -16.00 21.42
N LYS A 430 -22.13 -16.30 22.65
CA LYS A 430 -21.80 -15.49 23.82
C LYS A 430 -20.27 -15.41 24.03
N ARG A 431 -19.57 -16.53 23.98
CA ARG A 431 -18.12 -16.57 24.13
C ARG A 431 -17.39 -15.77 23.04
N ALA A 432 -17.85 -15.85 21.78
CA ALA A 432 -17.30 -15.08 20.69
C ALA A 432 -17.44 -13.57 20.93
N ARG A 433 -18.62 -13.12 21.37
CA ARG A 433 -18.86 -11.71 21.73
C ARG A 433 -17.95 -11.26 22.90
N GLU A 434 -17.77 -12.08 23.91
CA GLU A 434 -16.87 -11.79 25.06
C GLU A 434 -15.42 -11.63 24.58
N ILE A 435 -14.94 -12.50 23.68
CA ILE A 435 -13.58 -12.41 23.11
C ILE A 435 -13.43 -11.11 22.31
N ILE A 436 -14.35 -10.83 21.40
CA ILE A 436 -14.28 -9.63 20.54
C ILE A 436 -14.38 -8.37 21.41
N ALA A 437 -15.30 -8.33 22.36
CA ALA A 437 -15.49 -7.20 23.26
C ALA A 437 -14.25 -6.92 24.08
N SER A 438 -13.63 -7.96 24.67
CA SER A 438 -12.39 -7.84 25.44
C SER A 438 -11.24 -7.26 24.60
N ASN A 439 -11.05 -7.73 23.38
CA ASN A 439 -10.02 -7.22 22.47
C ASN A 439 -10.25 -5.75 22.08
N LEU A 440 -11.51 -5.39 21.86
CA LEU A 440 -11.87 -4.05 21.41
C LEU A 440 -12.17 -3.08 22.58
N GLY A 441 -12.22 -3.57 23.82
CA GLY A 441 -12.64 -2.77 25.01
C GLY A 441 -14.08 -2.25 24.86
N LEU A 442 -14.98 -3.10 24.41
CA LEU A 442 -16.43 -2.88 24.32
C LEU A 442 -17.16 -3.79 25.33
N ASN A 443 -18.47 -3.64 25.47
CA ASN A 443 -19.27 -4.64 26.18
C ASN A 443 -19.72 -5.74 25.22
N PRO A 444 -19.86 -7.01 25.66
CA PRO A 444 -20.37 -8.09 24.82
C PRO A 444 -21.74 -7.81 24.19
N ASP A 445 -22.60 -7.05 24.88
CA ASP A 445 -23.92 -6.64 24.39
C ASP A 445 -23.86 -5.60 23.27
N ASP A 446 -22.72 -4.93 23.09
CA ASP A 446 -22.47 -3.98 22.01
C ASP A 446 -21.94 -4.68 20.73
N ILE A 447 -21.82 -6.01 20.73
CA ILE A 447 -21.40 -6.82 19.59
C ILE A 447 -22.60 -7.57 19.00
N ASP A 448 -22.77 -7.45 17.69
CA ASP A 448 -23.79 -8.17 16.91
C ASP A 448 -23.11 -9.01 15.83
N ILE A 449 -23.21 -10.34 15.92
CA ILE A 449 -22.53 -11.27 15.00
C ILE A 449 -23.56 -11.95 14.12
N GLU A 450 -23.46 -11.72 12.82
CA GLU A 450 -24.12 -12.54 11.80
C GLU A 450 -23.17 -13.69 11.42
N TRP A 451 -23.47 -14.89 11.88
CA TRP A 451 -22.71 -16.08 11.55
C TRP A 451 -23.01 -16.54 10.13
N ILE A 452 -21.99 -16.68 9.32
CA ILE A 452 -22.07 -17.13 7.93
C ILE A 452 -21.18 -18.36 7.70
N ARG A 453 -21.50 -19.11 6.64
CA ARG A 453 -20.73 -20.30 6.25
C ARG A 453 -19.45 -19.91 5.51
N PRO A 454 -18.42 -20.78 5.53
CA PRO A 454 -17.21 -20.57 4.73
C PRO A 454 -17.54 -20.27 3.26
N GLY A 455 -16.88 -19.25 2.70
CA GLY A 455 -17.10 -18.76 1.34
C GLY A 455 -18.24 -17.76 1.17
N GLN A 456 -18.93 -17.33 2.24
CA GLN A 456 -20.01 -16.34 2.19
C GLN A 456 -19.59 -14.92 2.57
N ALA A 457 -18.37 -14.72 3.04
CA ALA A 457 -17.83 -13.38 3.22
C ALA A 457 -17.75 -12.65 1.86
N VAL A 458 -17.92 -11.33 1.86
CA VAL A 458 -17.98 -10.53 0.64
C VAL A 458 -16.57 -10.23 0.16
N TRP A 459 -16.28 -10.57 -1.11
CA TRP A 459 -15.02 -10.32 -1.77
C TRP A 459 -15.22 -9.40 -2.98
N THR A 460 -14.18 -8.62 -3.31
CA THR A 460 -14.07 -7.91 -4.59
C THR A 460 -12.77 -8.37 -5.27
N GLY A 461 -12.89 -9.21 -6.30
CA GLY A 461 -11.76 -9.90 -6.88
C GLY A 461 -11.07 -10.78 -5.83
N TYR A 462 -9.82 -10.46 -5.50
CA TYR A 462 -8.99 -11.19 -4.52
C TYR A 462 -8.91 -10.52 -3.14
N LYS A 463 -9.62 -9.39 -2.95
CA LYS A 463 -9.66 -8.64 -1.68
C LYS A 463 -10.94 -8.93 -0.92
N LEU A 464 -10.81 -9.28 0.35
CA LEU A 464 -11.93 -9.33 1.28
C LEU A 464 -12.45 -7.91 1.50
N GLN A 465 -13.77 -7.73 1.45
CA GLN A 465 -14.42 -6.46 1.75
C GLN A 465 -14.60 -6.33 3.26
N VAL A 466 -13.52 -6.03 3.97
CA VAL A 466 -13.55 -5.92 5.44
C VAL A 466 -14.49 -4.82 5.94
N PHE A 467 -14.85 -3.88 5.09
CA PHE A 467 -15.68 -2.72 5.40
C PHE A 467 -16.86 -2.63 4.42
N LEU A 468 -18.07 -2.90 4.90
CA LEU A 468 -19.32 -2.77 4.14
C LEU A 468 -20.03 -1.49 4.56
N ASP A 469 -19.82 -0.43 3.80
CA ASP A 469 -20.40 0.89 4.07
C ASP A 469 -21.88 0.94 3.66
N GLN A 470 -22.76 1.03 4.63
CA GLN A 470 -24.19 1.20 4.46
C GLN A 470 -24.69 2.58 4.94
N ARG A 471 -23.74 3.47 5.29
CA ARG A 471 -24.08 4.85 5.68
C ARG A 471 -24.76 5.54 4.51
N LYS A 472 -25.83 6.28 4.80
CA LYS A 472 -26.48 7.11 3.78
C LYS A 472 -25.49 8.15 3.28
N LYS A 473 -25.16 8.14 2.00
CA LYS A 473 -24.41 9.21 1.39
C LYS A 473 -25.26 10.49 1.49
N LYS A 474 -24.76 11.47 2.25
CA LYS A 474 -25.40 12.80 2.34
C LYS A 474 -25.13 13.59 1.07
#